data_d8365985d17088af929660d2fba1ec66
#
_entry.id   d8365985d17088af929660d2fba1ec66
#
_cell.length_a   1.000
_cell.length_b   1.000
_cell.length_c   1.000
_cell.angle_alpha   90.00
_cell.angle_beta   90.00
_cell.angle_gamma   90.00
#
_symmetry.space_group_name_H-M   'P 1'
#
loop_
_entity.id
_entity.type
_entity.pdbx_description
1 polymer ?
#
loop_
_entity_poly.entity_id
_entity_poly.type
_entity_poly.pdbx_seq_one_letter_code
_entity_poly.pdbx_strand_id
1 'polypeptide(L)'
;MVTLSSRIDEGYLDTMRIPVVSGRGIRATDTADTPRVVLVNQAMAARYWPGQDVIGKRIRLMGREGRPWAEVVGVTADIKVNFIAEGPTPLMYLSQYQDPGARSTLLVASTGDAAALAAPLRTLVRELEPAMPIAGVRTIEEFYYGNAIGIVMMLTRITGGMGLLGLTLAMVGLYGLVSFVVARRTREIGIRMAVGAQTASVLRMVLRHGFVLAAAGTAFGIVVCVGISGLLRSIFPTIGTIDLVTYIAVVATLVIVTLLAAYVPARRAAHIDPLVALRQE
;
A
#
# COMPACT_ATOMS: atom_id res chain seq x y z
N MET A 1 -9.13 -8.86 -24.74
CA MET A 1 -9.88 -8.24 -23.65
C MET A 1 -9.59 -9.05 -22.39
N VAL A 2 -8.88 -8.51 -21.43
CA VAL A 2 -8.63 -9.16 -20.14
C VAL A 2 -9.62 -8.57 -19.16
N THR A 3 -10.55 -9.38 -18.68
CA THR A 3 -11.59 -8.99 -17.72
C THR A 3 -11.63 -10.05 -16.63
N LEU A 4 -11.72 -9.64 -15.40
CA LEU A 4 -11.94 -10.56 -14.28
C LEU A 4 -13.32 -11.19 -14.41
N SER A 5 -13.43 -12.47 -14.07
CA SER A 5 -14.71 -13.16 -14.05
C SER A 5 -14.87 -13.96 -12.77
N SER A 6 -16.06 -13.94 -12.21
CA SER A 6 -16.42 -14.74 -11.05
C SER A 6 -17.67 -15.57 -11.41
N ARG A 7 -17.74 -16.79 -10.90
CA ARG A 7 -18.93 -17.63 -11.01
C ARG A 7 -19.73 -17.49 -9.73
N ILE A 8 -21.01 -17.17 -9.88
CA ILE A 8 -21.89 -16.90 -8.76
C ILE A 8 -23.22 -17.63 -8.91
N ASP A 9 -23.85 -17.91 -7.79
CA ASP A 9 -25.25 -18.34 -7.69
C ASP A 9 -26.17 -17.13 -7.52
N GLU A 10 -27.47 -17.39 -7.34
CA GLU A 10 -28.48 -16.34 -7.10
C GLU A 10 -28.34 -15.63 -5.76
N GLY A 11 -27.78 -16.29 -4.74
CA GLY A 11 -27.63 -15.75 -3.38
C GLY A 11 -26.38 -14.90 -3.18
N TYR A 12 -25.41 -14.98 -4.10
CA TYR A 12 -24.10 -14.33 -3.94
C TYR A 12 -24.20 -12.82 -3.77
N LEU A 13 -24.96 -12.15 -4.65
CA LEU A 13 -25.07 -10.69 -4.63
C LEU A 13 -25.68 -10.16 -3.34
N ASP A 14 -26.73 -10.85 -2.85
CA ASP A 14 -27.39 -10.49 -1.58
C ASP A 14 -26.47 -10.75 -0.39
N THR A 15 -25.78 -11.90 -0.37
CA THR A 15 -24.82 -12.26 0.69
C THR A 15 -23.69 -11.25 0.78
N MET A 16 -23.18 -10.80 -0.35
CA MET A 16 -22.10 -9.80 -0.46
C MET A 16 -22.61 -8.35 -0.41
N ARG A 17 -23.93 -8.15 -0.34
CA ARG A 17 -24.59 -6.84 -0.36
C ARG A 17 -24.19 -6.00 -1.59
N ILE A 18 -24.11 -6.64 -2.76
CA ILE A 18 -23.78 -5.99 -4.04
C ILE A 18 -25.08 -5.63 -4.74
N PRO A 19 -25.45 -4.35 -4.86
CA PRO A 19 -26.70 -3.97 -5.49
C PRO A 19 -26.65 -4.18 -7.01
N VAL A 20 -27.75 -4.69 -7.58
CA VAL A 20 -28.01 -4.66 -9.02
C VAL A 20 -28.55 -3.29 -9.36
N VAL A 21 -27.81 -2.55 -10.18
CA VAL A 21 -28.11 -1.15 -10.54
C VAL A 21 -29.12 -1.11 -11.71
N SER A 22 -29.04 -2.06 -12.63
CA SER A 22 -29.94 -2.16 -13.77
C SER A 22 -30.13 -3.62 -14.19
N GLY A 23 -31.29 -3.96 -14.72
CA GLY A 23 -31.63 -5.31 -15.13
C GLY A 23 -31.95 -6.24 -13.97
N ARG A 24 -31.42 -7.48 -13.99
CA ARG A 24 -31.68 -8.52 -12.99
C ARG A 24 -30.41 -9.26 -12.57
N GLY A 25 -30.41 -9.89 -11.41
CA GLY A 25 -29.39 -10.85 -10.96
C GLY A 25 -29.45 -12.20 -11.68
N ILE A 26 -28.50 -13.08 -11.36
CA ILE A 26 -28.54 -14.50 -11.73
C ILE A 26 -29.70 -15.15 -11.01
N ARG A 27 -30.33 -16.13 -11.65
CA ARG A 27 -31.46 -16.91 -11.11
C ARG A 27 -31.13 -18.40 -11.14
N ALA A 28 -31.74 -19.18 -10.28
CA ALA A 28 -31.62 -20.64 -10.28
C ALA A 28 -32.10 -21.27 -11.63
N THR A 29 -33.00 -20.54 -12.32
CA THR A 29 -33.49 -20.93 -13.67
C THR A 29 -32.48 -20.70 -14.80
N ASP A 30 -31.40 -19.98 -14.57
CA ASP A 30 -30.34 -19.75 -15.55
C ASP A 30 -29.40 -20.98 -15.60
N THR A 31 -29.91 -22.10 -16.12
CA THR A 31 -29.25 -23.42 -16.18
C THR A 31 -28.50 -23.63 -17.51
N ALA A 32 -27.79 -24.74 -17.64
CA ALA A 32 -27.02 -25.07 -18.84
C ALA A 32 -27.87 -25.13 -20.13
N ASP A 33 -29.17 -25.45 -20.02
CA ASP A 33 -30.12 -25.60 -21.13
C ASP A 33 -30.76 -24.26 -21.54
N THR A 34 -30.51 -23.17 -20.78
CA THR A 34 -31.05 -21.85 -21.12
C THR A 34 -30.00 -20.98 -21.83
N PRO A 35 -30.43 -19.91 -22.54
CA PRO A 35 -29.49 -18.94 -23.10
C PRO A 35 -28.51 -18.45 -22.07
N ARG A 36 -27.21 -18.41 -22.40
CA ARG A 36 -26.18 -18.00 -21.46
C ARG A 36 -26.33 -16.54 -21.06
N VAL A 37 -26.26 -16.30 -19.77
CA VAL A 37 -26.39 -14.98 -19.18
C VAL A 37 -25.11 -14.55 -18.48
N VAL A 38 -24.91 -13.23 -18.40
CA VAL A 38 -23.78 -12.61 -17.69
C VAL A 38 -24.24 -11.31 -17.04
N LEU A 39 -23.71 -11.03 -15.84
CA LEU A 39 -23.77 -9.68 -15.28
C LEU A 39 -22.44 -8.99 -15.50
N VAL A 40 -22.47 -7.69 -15.63
CA VAL A 40 -21.29 -6.84 -15.70
C VAL A 40 -21.35 -5.78 -14.60
N ASN A 41 -20.21 -5.30 -14.13
CA ASN A 41 -20.21 -4.17 -13.20
C ASN A 41 -20.23 -2.83 -13.96
N GLN A 42 -20.48 -1.73 -13.23
CA GLN A 42 -20.53 -0.39 -13.80
C GLN A 42 -19.24 -0.01 -14.53
N ALA A 43 -18.08 -0.36 -13.98
CA ALA A 43 -16.78 -0.09 -14.61
C ALA A 43 -16.64 -0.79 -15.96
N MET A 44 -17.11 -2.02 -16.09
CA MET A 44 -17.13 -2.75 -17.37
C MET A 44 -18.10 -2.10 -18.35
N ALA A 45 -19.30 -1.75 -17.90
CA ALA A 45 -20.31 -1.09 -18.71
C ALA A 45 -19.78 0.25 -19.26
N ALA A 46 -19.24 1.11 -18.41
CA ALA A 46 -18.68 2.41 -18.79
C ALA A 46 -17.49 2.29 -19.75
N ARG A 47 -16.64 1.27 -19.56
CA ARG A 47 -15.44 1.08 -20.37
C ARG A 47 -15.74 0.59 -21.79
N TYR A 48 -16.69 -0.34 -21.95
CA TYR A 48 -16.91 -1.02 -23.22
C TYR A 48 -18.15 -0.54 -23.98
N TRP A 49 -19.10 0.10 -23.29
CA TRP A 49 -20.34 0.65 -23.88
C TRP A 49 -20.64 2.05 -23.31
N PRO A 50 -19.73 3.03 -23.47
CA PRO A 50 -19.94 4.36 -22.91
C PRO A 50 -21.22 5.00 -23.43
N GLY A 51 -22.10 5.41 -22.51
CA GLY A 51 -23.34 6.09 -22.82
C GLY A 51 -24.43 5.21 -23.50
N GLN A 52 -24.27 3.90 -23.54
CA GLN A 52 -25.23 2.96 -24.14
C GLN A 52 -25.91 2.13 -23.06
N ASP A 53 -27.13 1.67 -23.38
CA ASP A 53 -27.75 0.59 -22.60
C ASP A 53 -26.99 -0.72 -22.86
N VAL A 54 -26.62 -1.38 -21.76
CA VAL A 54 -25.80 -2.61 -21.79
C VAL A 54 -26.67 -3.86 -21.73
N ILE A 55 -27.92 -3.74 -21.25
CA ILE A 55 -28.85 -4.87 -21.15
C ILE A 55 -29.18 -5.39 -22.54
N GLY A 56 -29.15 -6.72 -22.69
CA GLY A 56 -29.39 -7.40 -23.97
C GLY A 56 -28.17 -7.45 -24.92
N LYS A 57 -27.08 -6.72 -24.59
CA LYS A 57 -25.83 -6.85 -25.36
C LYS A 57 -25.23 -8.25 -25.19
N ARG A 58 -24.52 -8.73 -26.22
CA ARG A 58 -23.90 -10.05 -26.22
C ARG A 58 -22.39 -9.96 -26.10
N ILE A 59 -21.83 -10.80 -25.24
CA ILE A 59 -20.39 -10.90 -24.97
C ILE A 59 -19.96 -12.30 -25.40
N ARG A 60 -18.82 -12.40 -26.12
CA ARG A 60 -18.21 -13.67 -26.43
C ARG A 60 -17.25 -14.10 -25.34
N LEU A 61 -17.52 -15.22 -24.70
CA LEU A 61 -16.65 -15.76 -23.63
C LEU A 61 -15.40 -16.40 -24.24
N MET A 62 -14.21 -15.88 -23.92
CA MET A 62 -12.93 -16.40 -24.42
C MET A 62 -12.44 -17.55 -23.52
N GLY A 63 -11.67 -18.48 -24.13
CA GLY A 63 -11.03 -19.57 -23.37
C GLY A 63 -11.91 -20.79 -23.15
N ARG A 64 -13.07 -20.88 -23.81
CA ARG A 64 -13.98 -22.04 -23.79
C ARG A 64 -14.17 -22.63 -25.19
N GLU A 65 -14.43 -23.92 -25.22
CA GLU A 65 -14.82 -24.60 -26.45
C GLU A 65 -16.05 -23.91 -27.07
N GLY A 66 -16.01 -23.71 -28.39
CA GLY A 66 -17.08 -23.04 -29.12
C GLY A 66 -17.23 -21.55 -28.89
N ARG A 67 -16.50 -20.94 -27.96
CA ARG A 67 -16.59 -19.48 -27.61
C ARG A 67 -18.04 -19.00 -27.55
N PRO A 68 -18.85 -19.49 -26.61
CA PRO A 68 -20.27 -19.20 -26.55
C PRO A 68 -20.54 -17.72 -26.32
N TRP A 69 -21.66 -17.25 -26.89
CA TRP A 69 -22.20 -15.95 -26.60
C TRP A 69 -22.99 -15.97 -25.29
N ALA A 70 -22.84 -14.93 -24.47
CA ALA A 70 -23.64 -14.70 -23.27
C ALA A 70 -24.31 -13.33 -23.37
N GLU A 71 -25.55 -13.23 -22.96
CA GLU A 71 -26.32 -12.01 -22.95
C GLU A 71 -26.17 -11.28 -21.62
N VAL A 72 -25.97 -9.97 -21.64
CA VAL A 72 -25.92 -9.13 -20.44
C VAL A 72 -27.34 -8.94 -19.92
N VAL A 73 -27.64 -9.49 -18.74
CA VAL A 73 -28.97 -9.41 -18.13
C VAL A 73 -29.03 -8.44 -16.96
N GLY A 74 -27.89 -7.96 -16.49
CA GLY A 74 -27.87 -6.97 -15.41
C GLY A 74 -26.52 -6.29 -15.25
N VAL A 75 -26.56 -5.14 -14.59
CA VAL A 75 -25.40 -4.32 -14.21
C VAL A 75 -25.35 -4.21 -12.69
N THR A 76 -24.22 -4.55 -12.09
CA THR A 76 -23.99 -4.44 -10.65
C THR A 76 -23.18 -3.20 -10.30
N ALA A 77 -23.24 -2.79 -9.06
CA ALA A 77 -22.29 -1.82 -8.52
C ALA A 77 -20.84 -2.33 -8.60
N ASP A 78 -19.89 -1.41 -8.62
CA ASP A 78 -18.47 -1.74 -8.57
C ASP A 78 -18.06 -2.22 -7.17
N ILE A 79 -17.24 -3.24 -7.14
CA ILE A 79 -16.59 -3.73 -5.92
C ILE A 79 -15.08 -3.74 -6.08
N LYS A 80 -14.38 -3.74 -4.97
CA LYS A 80 -12.93 -3.94 -4.93
C LYS A 80 -12.63 -5.43 -4.86
N VAL A 81 -11.84 -5.95 -5.79
CA VAL A 81 -11.61 -7.39 -5.93
C VAL A 81 -10.23 -7.80 -5.41
N ASN A 82 -9.18 -7.04 -5.74
CA ASN A 82 -7.79 -7.42 -5.45
C ASN A 82 -7.17 -6.58 -4.33
N PHE A 83 -7.35 -5.25 -4.37
CA PHE A 83 -6.69 -4.33 -3.45
C PHE A 83 -7.64 -3.23 -2.98
N ILE A 84 -7.44 -2.75 -1.74
CA ILE A 84 -8.22 -1.64 -1.19
C ILE A 84 -8.07 -0.36 -2.03
N ALA A 85 -6.87 -0.14 -2.59
CA ALA A 85 -6.53 1.04 -3.38
C ALA A 85 -6.77 0.87 -4.89
N GLU A 86 -7.38 -0.24 -5.34
CA GLU A 86 -7.69 -0.40 -6.76
C GLU A 86 -8.81 0.54 -7.20
N GLY A 87 -8.65 1.08 -8.42
CA GLY A 87 -9.73 1.78 -9.10
C GLY A 87 -10.83 0.83 -9.57
N PRO A 88 -11.95 1.37 -10.11
CA PRO A 88 -13.02 0.56 -10.66
C PRO A 88 -12.48 -0.40 -11.74
N THR A 89 -12.53 -1.69 -11.47
CA THR A 89 -11.98 -2.73 -12.36
C THR A 89 -13.10 -3.46 -13.09
N PRO A 90 -13.05 -3.60 -14.43
CA PRO A 90 -14.04 -4.35 -15.18
C PRO A 90 -14.16 -5.78 -14.69
N LEU A 91 -15.36 -6.16 -14.27
CA LEU A 91 -15.70 -7.45 -13.71
C LEU A 91 -16.98 -7.99 -14.34
N MET A 92 -17.03 -9.29 -14.62
CA MET A 92 -18.23 -9.98 -15.04
C MET A 92 -18.54 -11.15 -14.11
N TYR A 93 -19.83 -11.42 -13.94
CA TYR A 93 -20.33 -12.55 -13.18
C TYR A 93 -21.05 -13.52 -14.09
N LEU A 94 -20.68 -14.78 -14.02
CA LEU A 94 -21.24 -15.87 -14.78
C LEU A 94 -22.13 -16.73 -13.88
N SER A 95 -23.19 -17.29 -14.41
CA SER A 95 -24.01 -18.26 -13.67
C SER A 95 -23.23 -19.55 -13.40
N GLN A 96 -23.14 -19.94 -12.13
CA GLN A 96 -22.56 -21.21 -11.71
C GLN A 96 -23.35 -22.41 -12.26
N TYR A 97 -24.67 -22.25 -12.48
CA TYR A 97 -25.53 -23.29 -13.06
C TYR A 97 -25.26 -23.53 -14.53
N GLN A 98 -24.81 -22.51 -15.27
CA GLN A 98 -24.43 -22.62 -16.70
C GLN A 98 -22.98 -23.00 -16.89
N ASP A 99 -22.15 -22.79 -15.88
CA ASP A 99 -20.71 -23.00 -15.93
C ASP A 99 -20.16 -23.46 -14.59
N PRO A 100 -20.49 -24.70 -14.18
CA PRO A 100 -19.96 -25.21 -12.91
C PRO A 100 -18.44 -25.29 -12.96
N GLY A 101 -17.78 -24.69 -11.95
CA GLY A 101 -16.34 -24.78 -11.76
C GLY A 101 -15.93 -26.05 -11.03
N ALA A 102 -14.69 -26.52 -11.24
CA ALA A 102 -14.13 -27.62 -10.46
C ALA A 102 -13.91 -27.27 -8.96
N ARG A 103 -13.93 -25.98 -8.63
CA ARG A 103 -13.82 -25.47 -7.27
C ARG A 103 -14.91 -24.45 -7.04
N SER A 104 -15.58 -24.57 -5.89
CA SER A 104 -16.58 -23.59 -5.44
C SER A 104 -16.21 -23.07 -4.08
N THR A 105 -16.56 -21.82 -3.81
CA THR A 105 -16.41 -21.20 -2.50
C THR A 105 -17.78 -20.94 -1.94
N LEU A 106 -18.09 -21.52 -0.78
CA LEU A 106 -19.30 -21.24 -0.03
C LEU A 106 -19.08 -19.98 0.80
N LEU A 107 -19.92 -18.96 0.59
CA LEU A 107 -19.95 -17.75 1.38
C LEU A 107 -21.17 -17.79 2.30
N VAL A 108 -20.95 -17.57 3.59
CA VAL A 108 -22.00 -17.58 4.60
C VAL A 108 -21.99 -16.27 5.37
N ALA A 109 -23.12 -15.57 5.38
CA ALA A 109 -23.30 -14.38 6.19
C ALA A 109 -23.82 -14.77 7.57
N SER A 110 -23.30 -14.14 8.63
CA SER A 110 -23.73 -14.31 10.01
C SER A 110 -24.02 -12.96 10.66
N THR A 111 -24.97 -12.94 11.58
CA THR A 111 -25.23 -11.80 12.47
C THR A 111 -24.40 -11.85 13.75
N GLY A 112 -23.76 -13.00 14.04
CA GLY A 112 -22.89 -13.23 15.19
C GLY A 112 -21.43 -13.45 14.78
N ASP A 113 -20.69 -14.16 15.63
CA ASP A 113 -19.30 -14.53 15.35
C ASP A 113 -19.20 -15.47 14.13
N ALA A 114 -18.68 -14.96 13.03
CA ALA A 114 -18.53 -15.73 11.79
C ALA A 114 -17.52 -16.88 11.94
N ALA A 115 -16.51 -16.75 12.81
CA ALA A 115 -15.52 -17.80 13.04
C ALA A 115 -16.13 -19.03 13.71
N ALA A 116 -17.12 -18.83 14.57
CA ALA A 116 -17.85 -19.90 15.22
C ALA A 116 -18.61 -20.82 14.26
N LEU A 117 -18.95 -20.35 13.04
CA LEU A 117 -19.63 -21.15 12.03
C LEU A 117 -18.71 -22.17 11.33
N ALA A 118 -17.39 -22.06 11.48
CA ALA A 118 -16.44 -22.91 10.76
C ALA A 118 -16.61 -24.41 11.07
N ALA A 119 -16.82 -24.77 12.33
CA ALA A 119 -16.98 -26.16 12.75
C ALA A 119 -18.35 -26.75 12.31
N PRO A 120 -19.49 -26.10 12.56
CA PRO A 120 -20.80 -26.56 12.09
C PRO A 120 -20.85 -26.73 10.56
N LEU A 121 -20.30 -25.79 9.79
CA LEU A 121 -20.26 -25.86 8.33
C LEU A 121 -19.42 -27.05 7.83
N ARG A 122 -18.28 -27.33 8.45
CA ARG A 122 -17.48 -28.53 8.11
C ARG A 122 -18.26 -29.82 8.38
N THR A 123 -18.98 -29.88 9.49
CA THR A 123 -19.80 -31.05 9.82
C THR A 123 -20.90 -31.23 8.78
N LEU A 124 -21.63 -30.18 8.47
CA LEU A 124 -22.70 -30.22 7.48
C LEU A 124 -22.22 -30.67 6.10
N VAL A 125 -21.11 -30.11 5.61
CA VAL A 125 -20.55 -30.51 4.29
C VAL A 125 -20.10 -31.97 4.30
N ARG A 126 -19.52 -32.48 5.39
CA ARG A 126 -19.13 -33.88 5.52
C ARG A 126 -20.33 -34.84 5.60
N GLU A 127 -21.44 -34.38 6.16
CA GLU A 127 -22.69 -35.18 6.18
C GLU A 127 -23.32 -35.28 4.79
N LEU A 128 -23.24 -34.19 3.99
CA LEU A 128 -23.77 -34.15 2.62
C LEU A 128 -22.88 -34.91 1.62
N GLU A 129 -21.57 -34.72 1.72
CA GLU A 129 -20.60 -35.32 0.78
C GLU A 129 -19.29 -35.62 1.53
N PRO A 130 -19.14 -36.83 2.10
CA PRO A 130 -18.00 -37.24 2.90
C PRO A 130 -16.66 -37.16 2.16
N ALA A 131 -16.66 -37.31 0.84
CA ALA A 131 -15.47 -37.32 -0.02
C ALA A 131 -15.03 -35.90 -0.44
N MET A 132 -15.82 -34.87 -0.17
CA MET A 132 -15.51 -33.49 -0.58
C MET A 132 -14.39 -32.88 0.27
N PRO A 133 -13.24 -32.50 -0.33
CA PRO A 133 -12.18 -31.85 0.41
C PRO A 133 -12.56 -30.41 0.77
N ILE A 134 -12.55 -30.10 2.06
CA ILE A 134 -12.83 -28.75 2.55
C ILE A 134 -11.49 -28.07 2.84
N ALA A 135 -11.21 -26.98 2.13
CA ALA A 135 -9.98 -26.20 2.32
C ALA A 135 -10.29 -24.72 2.51
N GLY A 136 -9.40 -24.01 3.19
CA GLY A 136 -9.43 -22.55 3.26
C GLY A 136 -10.59 -21.95 4.04
N VAL A 137 -11.10 -22.65 5.07
CA VAL A 137 -12.16 -22.09 5.94
C VAL A 137 -11.59 -20.95 6.75
N ARG A 138 -12.04 -19.73 6.45
CA ARG A 138 -11.59 -18.48 7.05
C ARG A 138 -12.68 -17.43 6.95
N THR A 139 -12.62 -16.41 7.78
CA THR A 139 -13.51 -15.26 7.66
C THR A 139 -13.14 -14.40 6.46
N ILE A 140 -14.10 -13.60 5.96
CA ILE A 140 -13.83 -12.61 4.91
C ILE A 140 -12.81 -11.58 5.41
N GLU A 141 -12.85 -11.24 6.68
CA GLU A 141 -11.88 -10.34 7.31
C GLU A 141 -10.46 -10.91 7.24
N GLU A 142 -10.23 -12.17 7.65
CA GLU A 142 -8.93 -12.84 7.52
C GLU A 142 -8.47 -12.93 6.07
N PHE A 143 -9.37 -13.23 5.15
CA PHE A 143 -9.06 -13.25 3.72
C PHE A 143 -8.60 -11.89 3.21
N TYR A 144 -9.30 -10.82 3.62
CA TYR A 144 -9.00 -9.44 3.22
C TYR A 144 -7.68 -8.96 3.82
N TYR A 145 -7.46 -9.21 5.12
CA TYR A 145 -6.19 -8.89 5.79
C TYR A 145 -5.02 -9.66 5.18
N GLY A 146 -5.18 -10.95 4.90
CA GLY A 146 -4.11 -11.76 4.30
C GLY A 146 -3.74 -11.33 2.88
N ASN A 147 -4.71 -11.08 2.03
CA ASN A 147 -4.47 -10.82 0.59
C ASN A 147 -4.35 -9.33 0.25
N ALA A 148 -5.19 -8.46 0.81
CA ALA A 148 -5.23 -7.06 0.43
C ALA A 148 -4.34 -6.16 1.30
N ILE A 149 -4.22 -6.45 2.60
CA ILE A 149 -3.50 -5.63 3.57
C ILE A 149 -2.10 -6.19 3.84
N GLY A 150 -1.94 -7.52 3.84
CA GLY A 150 -0.67 -8.17 4.18
C GLY A 150 0.50 -7.71 3.32
N ILE A 151 0.31 -7.58 2.02
CA ILE A 151 1.34 -7.09 1.08
C ILE A 151 1.68 -5.62 1.38
N VAL A 152 0.68 -4.78 1.61
CA VAL A 152 0.88 -3.36 1.93
C VAL A 152 1.63 -3.21 3.26
N MET A 153 1.25 -3.96 4.30
CA MET A 153 1.96 -3.97 5.58
C MET A 153 3.40 -4.47 5.45
N MET A 154 3.63 -5.52 4.67
CA MET A 154 4.98 -6.04 4.42
C MET A 154 5.85 -4.98 3.73
N LEU A 155 5.35 -4.34 2.67
CA LEU A 155 6.05 -3.26 1.97
C LEU A 155 6.34 -2.08 2.90
N THR A 156 5.37 -1.68 3.71
CA THR A 156 5.54 -0.59 4.69
C THR A 156 6.62 -0.92 5.72
N ARG A 157 6.66 -2.15 6.25
CA ARG A 157 7.70 -2.58 7.19
C ARG A 157 9.09 -2.61 6.56
N ILE A 158 9.21 -3.13 5.32
CA ILE A 158 10.48 -3.16 4.59
C ILE A 158 10.96 -1.73 4.30
N THR A 159 10.10 -0.88 3.78
CA THR A 159 10.43 0.52 3.46
C THR A 159 10.80 1.30 4.73
N GLY A 160 10.04 1.11 5.81
CA GLY A 160 10.33 1.73 7.11
C GLY A 160 11.67 1.27 7.69
N GLY A 161 11.98 -0.02 7.59
CA GLY A 161 13.28 -0.58 7.99
C GLY A 161 14.44 -0.01 7.17
N MET A 162 14.30 0.07 5.86
CA MET A 162 15.30 0.69 4.97
C MET A 162 15.47 2.19 5.28
N GLY A 163 14.37 2.91 5.57
CA GLY A 163 14.42 4.31 5.98
C GLY A 163 15.18 4.50 7.30
N LEU A 164 14.96 3.64 8.28
CA LEU A 164 15.67 3.66 9.55
C LEU A 164 17.17 3.37 9.37
N LEU A 165 17.52 2.38 8.55
CA LEU A 165 18.93 2.11 8.22
C LEU A 165 19.58 3.28 7.50
N GLY A 166 18.91 3.91 6.53
CA GLY A 166 19.39 5.10 5.85
C GLY A 166 19.61 6.27 6.82
N LEU A 167 18.67 6.47 7.74
CA LEU A 167 18.78 7.52 8.76
C LEU A 167 19.96 7.28 9.72
N THR A 168 20.18 6.04 10.15
CA THR A 168 21.33 5.70 11.02
C THR A 168 22.67 5.89 10.30
N LEU A 169 22.76 5.48 9.03
CA LEU A 169 23.96 5.72 8.21
C LEU A 169 24.22 7.21 8.00
N ALA A 170 23.17 7.99 7.75
CA ALA A 170 23.28 9.45 7.63
C ALA A 170 23.77 10.09 8.94
N MET A 171 23.28 9.65 10.11
CA MET A 171 23.76 10.10 11.42
C MET A 171 25.25 9.80 11.62
N VAL A 172 25.67 8.56 11.33
CA VAL A 172 27.08 8.15 11.47
C VAL A 172 27.97 8.95 10.53
N GLY A 173 27.55 9.12 9.26
CA GLY A 173 28.28 9.90 8.26
C GLY A 173 28.42 11.37 8.66
N LEU A 174 27.34 11.99 9.14
CA LEU A 174 27.36 13.38 9.61
C LEU A 174 28.23 13.54 10.86
N TYR A 175 28.11 12.62 11.83
CA TYR A 175 28.97 12.60 13.01
C TYR A 175 30.46 12.53 12.62
N GLY A 176 30.82 11.61 11.70
CA GLY A 176 32.18 11.48 11.21
C GLY A 176 32.69 12.74 10.52
N LEU A 177 31.88 13.33 9.64
CA LEU A 177 32.22 14.56 8.93
C LEU A 177 32.44 15.75 9.90
N VAL A 178 31.50 15.94 10.83
CA VAL A 178 31.62 17.05 11.82
C VAL A 178 32.85 16.83 12.71
N SER A 179 33.07 15.59 13.18
CA SER A 179 34.26 15.26 13.99
C SER A 179 35.57 15.52 13.23
N PHE A 180 35.64 15.18 11.96
CA PHE A 180 36.78 15.44 11.09
C PHE A 180 37.04 16.94 10.90
N VAL A 181 35.98 17.73 10.63
CA VAL A 181 36.09 19.17 10.45
C VAL A 181 36.58 19.85 11.75
N VAL A 182 36.04 19.40 12.90
CA VAL A 182 36.48 19.87 14.22
C VAL A 182 37.95 19.55 14.48
N ALA A 183 38.35 18.28 14.21
CA ALA A 183 39.75 17.85 14.41
C ALA A 183 40.73 18.68 13.58
N ARG A 184 40.41 18.99 12.32
CA ARG A 184 41.23 19.83 11.44
C ARG A 184 41.33 21.28 11.91
N ARG A 185 40.34 21.79 12.64
CA ARG A 185 40.28 23.17 13.12
C ARG A 185 40.59 23.31 14.62
N THR A 186 41.03 22.24 15.27
CA THR A 186 41.29 22.24 16.72
C THR A 186 42.25 23.34 17.13
N ARG A 187 43.34 23.58 16.37
CA ARG A 187 44.30 24.66 16.65
C ARG A 187 43.69 26.06 16.49
N GLU A 188 42.89 26.30 15.46
CA GLU A 188 42.17 27.57 15.25
C GLU A 188 41.18 27.83 16.41
N ILE A 189 40.44 26.77 16.78
CA ILE A 189 39.48 26.81 17.91
C ILE A 189 40.23 27.10 19.23
N GLY A 190 41.34 26.42 19.47
CA GLY A 190 42.18 26.62 20.66
C GLY A 190 42.71 28.04 20.77
N ILE A 191 43.23 28.61 19.69
CA ILE A 191 43.69 30.02 19.67
C ILE A 191 42.55 30.99 19.98
N ARG A 192 41.38 30.81 19.37
CA ARG A 192 40.21 31.67 19.65
C ARG A 192 39.73 31.57 21.09
N MET A 193 39.74 30.38 21.66
CA MET A 193 39.38 30.15 23.05
C MET A 193 40.40 30.81 24.01
N ALA A 194 41.68 30.72 23.69
CA ALA A 194 42.74 31.36 24.47
C ALA A 194 42.65 32.93 24.46
N VAL A 195 42.10 33.48 23.36
CA VAL A 195 41.86 34.95 23.22
C VAL A 195 40.49 35.38 23.81
N GLY A 196 39.77 34.44 24.47
CA GLY A 196 38.52 34.74 25.18
C GLY A 196 37.24 34.55 24.37
N ALA A 197 37.28 33.81 23.26
CA ALA A 197 36.05 33.49 22.52
C ALA A 197 35.13 32.60 23.37
N GLN A 198 33.81 32.93 23.37
CA GLN A 198 32.81 32.14 24.08
C GLN A 198 32.61 30.79 23.38
N THR A 199 32.47 29.70 24.14
CA THR A 199 32.16 28.33 23.71
C THR A 199 30.95 28.28 22.78
N ALA A 200 29.95 29.12 23.01
CA ALA A 200 28.76 29.26 22.18
C ALA A 200 29.06 29.73 20.73
N SER A 201 30.13 30.54 20.54
CA SER A 201 30.52 30.99 19.18
C SER A 201 31.11 29.85 18.36
N VAL A 202 31.94 29.01 18.98
CA VAL A 202 32.49 27.79 18.35
C VAL A 202 31.39 26.80 18.03
N LEU A 203 30.48 26.54 18.97
CA LEU A 203 29.33 25.67 18.78
C LEU A 203 28.47 26.13 17.60
N ARG A 204 28.15 27.43 17.55
CA ARG A 204 27.36 28.01 16.45
C ARG A 204 28.03 27.86 15.09
N MET A 205 29.35 27.99 15.02
CA MET A 205 30.10 27.81 13.76
C MET A 205 30.01 26.36 13.25
N VAL A 206 30.20 25.38 14.12
CA VAL A 206 30.14 23.96 13.79
C VAL A 206 28.72 23.54 13.38
N LEU A 207 27.73 23.96 14.18
CA LEU A 207 26.31 23.67 13.90
C LEU A 207 25.83 24.28 12.58
N ARG A 208 26.33 25.50 12.25
CA ARG A 208 25.99 26.16 10.97
C ARG A 208 26.41 25.31 9.76
N HIS A 209 27.60 24.73 9.78
CA HIS A 209 28.07 23.86 8.69
C HIS A 209 27.20 22.60 8.57
N GLY A 210 26.89 21.94 9.69
CA GLY A 210 25.99 20.79 9.71
C GLY A 210 24.59 21.15 9.20
N PHE A 211 24.08 22.31 9.62
CA PHE A 211 22.76 22.80 9.19
C PHE A 211 22.68 23.09 7.68
N VAL A 212 23.71 23.75 7.10
CA VAL A 212 23.75 24.01 5.65
C VAL A 212 23.75 22.71 4.86
N LEU A 213 24.56 21.74 5.29
CA LEU A 213 24.62 20.44 4.62
C LEU A 213 23.30 19.69 4.71
N ALA A 214 22.67 19.72 5.90
CA ALA A 214 21.35 19.12 6.09
C ALA A 214 20.26 19.79 5.25
N ALA A 215 20.26 21.13 5.22
CA ALA A 215 19.29 21.89 4.43
C ALA A 215 19.43 21.57 2.92
N ALA A 216 20.67 21.54 2.40
CA ALA A 216 20.93 21.17 1.02
C ALA A 216 20.52 19.74 0.70
N GLY A 217 20.84 18.77 1.58
CA GLY A 217 20.45 17.37 1.42
C GLY A 217 18.94 17.18 1.51
N THR A 218 18.27 17.87 2.44
CA THR A 218 16.81 17.84 2.58
C THR A 218 16.12 18.44 1.35
N ALA A 219 16.61 19.59 0.85
CA ALA A 219 16.06 20.21 -0.35
C ALA A 219 16.17 19.29 -1.57
N PHE A 220 17.34 18.67 -1.78
CA PHE A 220 17.56 17.69 -2.84
C PHE A 220 16.63 16.46 -2.65
N GLY A 221 16.54 15.92 -1.42
CA GLY A 221 15.67 14.81 -1.09
C GLY A 221 14.19 15.08 -1.37
N ILE A 222 13.70 16.29 -1.08
CA ILE A 222 12.32 16.70 -1.39
C ILE A 222 12.10 16.70 -2.91
N VAL A 223 13.01 17.26 -3.70
CA VAL A 223 12.90 17.28 -5.17
C VAL A 223 12.81 15.87 -5.73
N VAL A 224 13.69 14.97 -5.29
CA VAL A 224 13.67 13.55 -5.69
C VAL A 224 12.36 12.88 -5.26
N CYS A 225 11.90 13.09 -4.03
CA CYS A 225 10.68 12.50 -3.51
C CYS A 225 9.44 12.96 -4.29
N VAL A 226 9.34 14.25 -4.63
CA VAL A 226 8.25 14.79 -5.47
C VAL A 226 8.29 14.21 -6.87
N GLY A 227 9.48 14.06 -7.46
CA GLY A 227 9.66 13.42 -8.77
C GLY A 227 9.20 11.98 -8.78
N ILE A 228 9.62 11.17 -7.80
CA ILE A 228 9.22 9.77 -7.65
C ILE A 228 7.72 9.66 -7.39
N SER A 229 7.15 10.54 -6.55
CA SER A 229 5.72 10.57 -6.27
C SER A 229 4.89 10.86 -7.54
N GLY A 230 5.38 11.75 -8.40
CA GLY A 230 4.76 12.02 -9.71
C GLY A 230 4.78 10.80 -10.62
N LEU A 231 5.90 10.08 -10.68
CA LEU A 231 6.03 8.85 -11.47
C LEU A 231 5.11 7.74 -10.93
N LEU A 232 5.05 7.54 -9.61
CA LEU A 232 4.18 6.55 -9.01
C LEU A 232 2.70 6.83 -9.28
N ARG A 233 2.28 8.09 -9.30
CA ARG A 233 0.91 8.47 -9.65
C ARG A 233 0.53 8.14 -11.10
N SER A 234 1.47 8.22 -12.03
CA SER A 234 1.20 7.86 -13.43
C SER A 234 0.93 6.36 -13.58
N ILE A 235 1.49 5.53 -12.70
CA ILE A 235 1.34 4.06 -12.71
C ILE A 235 0.16 3.63 -11.83
N PHE A 236 -0.03 4.30 -10.70
CA PHE A 236 -1.07 4.01 -9.69
C PHE A 236 -1.89 5.27 -9.38
N PRO A 237 -2.88 5.63 -10.19
CA PRO A 237 -3.67 6.86 -10.02
C PRO A 237 -4.42 6.96 -8.69
N THR A 238 -4.64 5.82 -8.03
CA THR A 238 -5.37 5.72 -6.75
C THR A 238 -4.49 5.88 -5.52
N ILE A 239 -3.15 5.91 -5.67
CA ILE A 239 -2.25 6.22 -4.55
C ILE A 239 -2.38 7.70 -4.20
N GLY A 240 -2.79 7.92 -2.97
CA GLY A 240 -3.32 9.16 -2.41
C GLY A 240 -2.53 10.45 -2.67
N THR A 241 -3.18 11.54 -2.36
CA THR A 241 -2.66 12.91 -2.45
C THR A 241 -1.40 13.10 -1.61
N ILE A 242 -0.55 14.02 -2.05
CA ILE A 242 0.60 14.50 -1.25
C ILE A 242 0.04 14.98 0.09
N ASP A 243 0.35 14.24 1.14
CA ASP A 243 -0.01 14.65 2.49
C ASP A 243 1.06 15.62 3.01
N LEU A 244 0.72 16.91 3.05
CA LEU A 244 1.59 17.97 3.52
C LEU A 244 2.08 17.71 4.96
N VAL A 245 1.23 17.10 5.80
CA VAL A 245 1.57 16.78 7.18
C VAL A 245 2.71 15.78 7.24
N THR A 246 2.65 14.75 6.42
CA THR A 246 3.73 13.73 6.30
C THR A 246 5.03 14.36 5.84
N TYR A 247 5.02 15.25 4.83
CA TYR A 247 6.24 15.94 4.38
C TYR A 247 6.85 16.81 5.48
N ILE A 248 6.04 17.59 6.20
CA ILE A 248 6.48 18.41 7.31
C ILE A 248 7.07 17.54 8.41
N ALA A 249 6.42 16.43 8.78
CA ALA A 249 6.90 15.52 9.81
C ALA A 249 8.26 14.90 9.44
N VAL A 250 8.45 14.48 8.18
CA VAL A 250 9.72 13.94 7.67
C VAL A 250 10.82 14.99 7.74
N VAL A 251 10.56 16.21 7.24
CA VAL A 251 11.54 17.31 7.30
C VAL A 251 11.91 17.65 8.75
N ALA A 252 10.93 17.75 9.64
CA ALA A 252 11.16 18.02 11.06
C ALA A 252 12.03 16.92 11.70
N THR A 253 11.72 15.66 11.42
CA THR A 253 12.51 14.50 11.90
C THR A 253 13.94 14.56 11.40
N LEU A 254 14.17 14.84 10.12
CA LEU A 254 15.50 14.95 9.52
C LEU A 254 16.30 16.10 10.17
N VAL A 255 15.68 17.26 10.40
CA VAL A 255 16.32 18.40 11.05
C VAL A 255 16.70 18.05 12.50
N ILE A 256 15.79 17.45 13.28
CA ILE A 256 16.06 17.06 14.67
C ILE A 256 17.23 16.06 14.73
N VAL A 257 17.19 15.01 13.90
CA VAL A 257 18.24 13.99 13.87
C VAL A 257 19.59 14.58 13.47
N THR A 258 19.60 15.49 12.50
CA THR A 258 20.83 16.19 12.06
C THR A 258 21.41 17.06 13.19
N LEU A 259 20.57 17.81 13.88
CA LEU A 259 21.00 18.64 15.01
C LEU A 259 21.56 17.78 16.15
N LEU A 260 20.92 16.65 16.46
CA LEU A 260 21.42 15.71 17.49
C LEU A 260 22.77 15.10 17.08
N ALA A 261 22.91 14.66 15.83
CA ALA A 261 24.15 14.09 15.30
C ALA A 261 25.31 15.09 15.30
N ALA A 262 25.04 16.37 15.03
CA ALA A 262 26.03 17.43 15.04
C ALA A 262 26.36 17.95 16.47
N TYR A 263 25.41 17.86 17.40
CA TYR A 263 25.55 18.41 18.76
C TYR A 263 26.63 17.69 19.56
N VAL A 264 26.69 16.36 19.52
CA VAL A 264 27.65 15.57 20.32
C VAL A 264 29.10 15.92 19.97
N PRO A 265 29.55 15.91 18.70
CA PRO A 265 30.92 16.27 18.36
C PRO A 265 31.20 17.75 18.59
N ALA A 266 30.20 18.62 18.34
CA ALA A 266 30.34 20.06 18.60
C ALA A 266 30.54 20.37 20.09
N ARG A 267 29.82 19.69 20.98
CA ARG A 267 29.99 19.83 22.44
C ARG A 267 31.33 19.32 22.88
N ARG A 268 31.83 18.21 22.34
CA ARG A 268 33.18 17.70 22.64
C ARG A 268 34.26 18.71 22.23
N ALA A 269 34.13 19.31 21.04
CA ALA A 269 35.05 20.35 20.58
C ALA A 269 35.11 21.58 21.47
N ALA A 270 33.98 21.98 22.04
CA ALA A 270 33.85 23.15 22.88
C ALA A 270 34.42 22.96 24.30
N HIS A 271 34.79 21.74 24.70
CA HIS A 271 35.38 21.40 26.01
C HIS A 271 36.84 20.95 25.90
N ILE A 272 37.50 21.16 24.76
CA ILE A 272 38.94 20.85 24.61
C ILE A 272 39.73 21.88 25.41
N ASP A 273 40.63 21.40 26.28
CA ASP A 273 41.54 22.24 27.03
C ASP A 273 42.50 23.00 26.09
N PRO A 274 42.51 24.35 26.10
CA PRO A 274 43.39 25.15 25.27
C PRO A 274 44.85 24.80 25.36
N LEU A 275 45.33 24.35 26.55
CA LEU A 275 46.71 23.95 26.79
C LEU A 275 47.10 22.67 26.05
N VAL A 276 46.15 21.73 25.91
CA VAL A 276 46.36 20.48 25.15
C VAL A 276 46.36 20.73 23.64
N ALA A 277 45.51 21.66 23.16
CA ALA A 277 45.40 22.02 21.75
C ALA A 277 46.66 22.73 21.19
N LEU A 278 47.43 23.41 22.07
CA LEU A 278 48.67 24.10 21.70
C LEU A 278 49.92 23.20 21.80
N ARG A 279 49.83 22.03 22.47
CA ARG A 279 50.93 21.10 22.72
C ARG A 279 51.04 19.95 21.74
N GLN A 280 50.08 19.79 20.84
CA GLN A 280 50.13 18.78 19.75
C GLN A 280 50.89 19.39 18.58
N GLU A 281 52.17 19.02 18.49
CA GLU A 281 53.01 19.11 17.28
C GLU A 281 52.68 18.00 16.33
#